data_ad02e59076dd9581043add1e7832817f
#
_entry.id   ad02e59076dd9581043add1e7832817f
#
_cell.length_a   1.000
_cell.length_b   1.000
_cell.length_c   1.000
_cell.angle_alpha   90.00
_cell.angle_beta   90.00
_cell.angle_gamma   90.00
#
_symmetry.space_group_name_H-M   'P 1'
#
loop_
_entity.id
_entity.type
_entity.pdbx_description
1 polymer ?
#
loop_
_entity_poly.entity_id
_entity_poly.type
_entity_poly.pdbx_seq_one_letter_code
_entity_poly.pdbx_strand_id
1 'polypeptide(L)'
;FYFGELGMEEVESAGLMTGLLEDGGFTVERGISGFPTGFVATCGSGAPVIALHTEYDANPNNSQVSGSLTRENITPGAPGHCEGHNCNAAVMVAGALAAKSAMAEFGLSGTLKVFGAPAEEQLVSRPYYVRDGWFDDVDVAIHDHVAGEFGTVYGLTHMAAVSAYFTFLGETAHASVSPWLARD
;
A
#
# COMPACT_ATOMS: atom_id res chain seq x y z
N PHE A 1 5.23 -11.41 6.82
CA PHE A 1 4.47 -12.23 7.78
C PHE A 1 4.48 -11.67 9.20
N TYR A 2 5.43 -10.78 9.53
CA TYR A 2 5.51 -10.27 10.90
C TYR A 2 4.47 -9.20 11.21
N PHE A 3 4.18 -8.33 10.26
CA PHE A 3 3.27 -7.21 10.47
C PHE A 3 2.00 -7.45 9.67
N GLY A 4 1.04 -8.14 10.26
CA GLY A 4 -0.31 -8.26 9.71
C GLY A 4 -1.12 -7.02 10.11
N GLU A 5 -0.91 -5.89 9.44
CA GLU A 5 -1.56 -4.62 9.75
C GLU A 5 -2.64 -4.32 8.71
N LEU A 6 -3.80 -3.91 9.16
CA LEU A 6 -4.89 -3.51 8.26
C LEU A 6 -4.59 -2.17 7.59
N GLY A 7 -5.28 -1.92 6.48
CA GLY A 7 -5.19 -0.63 5.81
C GLY A 7 -5.43 0.55 6.73
N MET A 8 -4.60 1.58 6.65
CA MET A 8 -4.48 2.75 7.53
C MET A 8 -3.82 2.48 8.90
N GLU A 9 -3.46 1.24 9.21
CA GLU A 9 -2.84 0.84 10.48
C GLU A 9 -1.42 0.28 10.28
N GLU A 10 -0.82 0.40 9.09
CA GLU A 10 0.46 -0.20 8.68
C GLU A 10 1.67 0.55 9.23
N VAL A 11 1.69 0.80 10.54
CA VAL A 11 2.70 1.64 11.20
C VAL A 11 4.08 0.97 11.22
N GLU A 12 4.13 -0.30 11.58
CA GLU A 12 5.37 -1.08 11.66
C GLU A 12 5.94 -1.34 10.26
N SER A 13 5.07 -1.72 9.31
CA SER A 13 5.45 -1.96 7.92
C SER A 13 6.03 -0.70 7.26
N ALA A 14 5.33 0.43 7.37
CA ALA A 14 5.81 1.72 6.85
C ALA A 14 7.10 2.15 7.55
N GLY A 15 7.19 1.97 8.88
CA GLY A 15 8.38 2.29 9.67
C GLY A 15 9.61 1.49 9.21
N LEU A 16 9.45 0.18 9.01
CA LEU A 16 10.53 -0.69 8.51
C LEU A 16 11.01 -0.27 7.12
N MET A 17 10.07 -0.10 6.18
CA MET A 17 10.42 0.27 4.80
C MET A 17 11.11 1.62 4.71
N THR A 18 10.56 2.62 5.39
CA THR A 18 11.15 3.96 5.40
C THR A 18 12.51 3.98 6.05
N GLY A 19 12.73 3.24 7.15
CA GLY A 19 14.03 3.10 7.79
C GLY A 19 15.06 2.47 6.85
N LEU A 20 14.73 1.38 6.16
CA LEU A 20 15.63 0.75 5.19
C LEU A 20 16.00 1.68 4.02
N LEU A 21 15.04 2.48 3.54
CA LEU A 21 15.29 3.44 2.47
C LEU A 21 16.15 4.61 2.96
N GLU A 22 15.93 5.12 4.17
CA GLU A 22 16.77 6.16 4.79
C GLU A 22 18.20 5.66 5.00
N ASP A 23 18.38 4.47 5.56
CA ASP A 23 19.67 3.81 5.70
C ASP A 23 20.36 3.60 4.33
N GLY A 24 19.56 3.31 3.31
CA GLY A 24 19.97 3.25 1.92
C GLY A 24 20.28 4.61 1.28
N GLY A 25 20.10 5.72 2.01
CA GLY A 25 20.41 7.08 1.56
C GLY A 25 19.35 7.68 0.64
N PHE A 26 18.10 7.31 0.80
CA PHE A 26 16.96 8.04 0.25
C PHE A 26 16.51 9.13 1.21
N THR A 27 15.97 10.21 0.69
CA THR A 27 15.24 11.21 1.48
C THR A 27 13.78 10.79 1.55
N VAL A 28 13.23 10.64 2.75
CA VAL A 28 11.86 10.14 2.96
C VAL A 28 10.94 11.26 3.45
N GLU A 29 9.82 11.44 2.76
CA GLU A 29 8.69 12.24 3.19
C GLU A 29 7.53 11.33 3.57
N ARG A 30 7.01 11.48 4.79
CA ARG A 30 5.95 10.65 5.38
C ARG A 30 4.64 11.42 5.46
N GLY A 31 3.53 10.70 5.52
CA GLY A 31 2.19 11.29 5.68
C GLY A 31 1.67 11.99 4.43
N ILE A 32 2.17 11.61 3.25
CA ILE A 32 1.77 12.24 1.99
C ILE A 32 0.26 12.07 1.73
N SER A 33 -0.34 13.08 1.13
CA SER A 33 -1.80 13.14 0.87
C SER A 33 -2.69 12.90 2.10
N GLY A 34 -2.16 13.08 3.32
CA GLY A 34 -2.90 12.88 4.56
C GLY A 34 -2.98 11.42 5.03
N PHE A 35 -2.25 10.50 4.41
CA PHE A 35 -2.14 9.09 4.85
C PHE A 35 -0.98 8.94 5.83
N PRO A 36 -1.22 8.72 7.14
CA PRO A 36 -0.14 8.70 8.14
C PRO A 36 0.96 7.66 7.87
N THR A 37 0.58 6.54 7.28
CA THR A 37 1.50 5.45 6.91
C THR A 37 2.00 5.54 5.47
N GLY A 38 1.46 6.49 4.67
CA GLY A 38 1.91 6.75 3.30
C GLY A 38 3.24 7.52 3.27
N PHE A 39 4.06 7.24 2.27
CA PHE A 39 5.34 7.94 2.12
C PHE A 39 5.81 8.00 0.67
N VAL A 40 6.75 8.92 0.41
CA VAL A 40 7.61 8.90 -0.76
C VAL A 40 9.06 8.98 -0.34
N ALA A 41 9.90 8.11 -0.89
CA ALA A 41 11.34 8.14 -0.71
C ALA A 41 12.01 8.47 -2.05
N THR A 42 12.93 9.43 -2.04
CA THR A 42 13.54 9.96 -3.28
C THR A 42 15.05 9.89 -3.21
N CYS A 43 15.69 9.49 -4.31
CA CYS A 43 17.14 9.64 -4.49
C CYS A 43 17.48 10.00 -5.93
N GLY A 44 18.68 10.57 -6.13
CA GLY A 44 19.11 11.07 -7.43
C GLY A 44 18.53 12.44 -7.78
N SER A 45 18.67 12.87 -9.03
CA SER A 45 18.12 14.13 -9.52
C SER A 45 18.04 14.15 -11.03
N GLY A 46 17.10 14.94 -11.56
CA GLY A 46 16.88 15.09 -13.01
C GLY A 46 16.13 13.91 -13.63
N ALA A 47 16.00 13.97 -14.94
CA ALA A 47 15.30 12.96 -15.72
C ALA A 47 16.23 11.79 -16.14
N PRO A 48 15.69 10.59 -16.37
CA PRO A 48 14.28 10.23 -16.17
C PRO A 48 13.90 10.11 -14.68
N VAL A 49 12.62 10.32 -14.38
CA VAL A 49 12.02 10.08 -13.05
C VAL A 49 11.28 8.73 -13.07
N ILE A 50 11.79 7.79 -12.33
CA ILE A 50 11.23 6.43 -12.25
C ILE A 50 10.60 6.24 -10.88
N ALA A 51 9.32 5.94 -10.86
CA ALA A 51 8.58 5.62 -9.65
C ALA A 51 8.43 4.10 -9.48
N LEU A 52 8.76 3.61 -8.32
CA LEU A 52 8.40 2.29 -7.82
C LEU A 52 7.28 2.49 -6.81
N HIS A 53 6.21 1.74 -6.89
CA HIS A 53 5.15 1.87 -5.89
C HIS A 53 4.71 0.51 -5.38
N THR A 54 4.37 0.44 -4.11
CA THR A 54 4.02 -0.80 -3.41
C THR A 54 2.97 -0.57 -2.35
N GLU A 55 2.23 -1.61 -2.05
CA GLU A 55 1.32 -1.75 -0.92
C GLU A 55 1.94 -2.64 0.14
N TYR A 56 1.35 -2.64 1.35
CA TYR A 56 1.82 -3.41 2.50
C TYR A 56 0.74 -3.68 3.55
N ASP A 57 -0.51 -3.38 3.25
CA ASP A 57 -1.64 -3.73 4.10
C ASP A 57 -1.96 -5.22 4.04
N ALA A 58 -2.57 -5.73 5.09
CA ALA A 58 -3.01 -7.10 5.26
C ALA A 58 -4.53 -7.20 5.24
N ASN A 59 -5.03 -8.41 4.98
CA ASN A 59 -6.45 -8.71 4.97
C ASN A 59 -6.95 -9.19 6.34
N PRO A 60 -8.17 -8.81 6.76
CA PRO A 60 -8.75 -9.27 8.03
C PRO A 60 -8.97 -10.79 8.04
N ASN A 61 -8.86 -11.40 9.20
CA ASN A 61 -9.07 -12.84 9.41
C ASN A 61 -8.13 -13.78 8.62
N ASN A 62 -6.98 -13.30 8.19
CA ASN A 62 -6.02 -14.07 7.40
C ASN A 62 -4.70 -14.39 8.11
N SER A 63 -4.67 -14.30 9.45
CA SER A 63 -3.54 -14.80 10.24
C SER A 63 -3.26 -16.27 9.89
N GLN A 64 -2.00 -16.58 9.57
CA GLN A 64 -1.63 -17.90 9.04
C GLN A 64 -0.25 -18.32 9.52
N VAL A 65 -0.12 -19.58 9.92
CA VAL A 65 1.16 -20.21 10.22
C VAL A 65 1.97 -20.34 8.94
N SER A 66 3.20 -19.81 8.98
CA SER A 66 4.11 -19.86 7.84
C SER A 66 4.46 -21.31 7.47
N GLY A 67 4.38 -21.63 6.17
CA GLY A 67 4.71 -22.95 5.65
C GLY A 67 3.63 -24.02 5.85
N SER A 68 2.52 -23.74 6.52
CA SER A 68 1.38 -24.65 6.60
C SER A 68 0.65 -24.71 5.24
N LEU A 69 0.35 -25.93 4.80
CA LEU A 69 -0.44 -26.20 3.59
C LEU A 69 -1.96 -26.20 3.85
N THR A 70 -2.34 -26.04 5.09
CA THR A 70 -3.74 -25.95 5.53
C THR A 70 -3.97 -24.61 6.22
N ARG A 71 -5.24 -24.20 6.28
CA ARG A 71 -5.59 -22.99 7.02
C ARG A 71 -5.36 -23.23 8.51
N GLU A 72 -4.39 -22.51 9.06
CA GLU A 72 -3.99 -22.62 10.46
C GLU A 72 -3.64 -21.21 10.99
N ASN A 73 -4.55 -20.63 11.74
CA ASN A 73 -4.34 -19.28 12.24
C ASN A 73 -3.33 -19.28 13.39
N ILE A 74 -2.37 -18.35 13.36
CA ILE A 74 -1.54 -18.05 14.54
C ILE A 74 -2.43 -17.45 15.62
N THR A 75 -3.26 -16.48 15.23
CA THR A 75 -4.23 -15.84 16.11
C THR A 75 -5.57 -15.78 15.39
N PRO A 76 -6.61 -16.47 15.89
CA PRO A 76 -7.93 -16.44 15.27
C PRO A 76 -8.47 -15.02 15.16
N GLY A 77 -8.97 -14.66 13.99
CA GLY A 77 -9.53 -13.35 13.71
C GLY A 77 -8.52 -12.25 13.39
N ALA A 78 -7.23 -12.48 13.64
CA ALA A 78 -6.21 -11.49 13.34
C ALA A 78 -5.97 -11.34 11.82
N PRO A 79 -5.50 -10.16 11.37
CA PRO A 79 -5.13 -9.95 9.97
C PRO A 79 -3.90 -10.75 9.56
N GLY A 80 -3.72 -10.92 8.26
CA GLY A 80 -2.55 -11.58 7.68
C GLY A 80 -2.46 -11.33 6.19
N HIS A 81 -1.27 -11.53 5.65
CA HIS A 81 -0.99 -11.37 4.23
C HIS A 81 -1.40 -12.63 3.45
N CYS A 82 -2.53 -12.59 2.79
CA CYS A 82 -3.01 -13.68 1.94
C CYS A 82 -2.75 -13.45 0.45
N GLU A 83 -2.42 -12.24 0.05
CA GLU A 83 -2.16 -11.83 -1.35
C GLU A 83 -0.69 -11.55 -1.64
N GLY A 84 0.13 -11.34 -0.61
CA GLY A 84 1.57 -11.19 -0.76
C GLY A 84 2.06 -9.74 -0.74
N HIS A 85 1.30 -8.76 -0.25
CA HIS A 85 1.73 -7.36 -0.13
C HIS A 85 3.03 -7.21 0.67
N ASN A 86 3.27 -8.07 1.65
CA ASN A 86 4.54 -8.14 2.38
C ASN A 86 5.72 -8.54 1.48
N CYS A 87 5.48 -9.35 0.44
CA CYS A 87 6.50 -9.71 -0.55
C CYS A 87 6.72 -8.57 -1.55
N ASN A 88 5.64 -7.94 -2.03
CA ASN A 88 5.69 -6.78 -2.92
C ASN A 88 6.53 -5.66 -2.30
N ALA A 89 6.24 -5.32 -1.04
CA ALA A 89 6.98 -4.31 -0.30
C ALA A 89 8.48 -4.61 -0.21
N ALA A 90 8.84 -5.86 0.10
CA ALA A 90 10.23 -6.29 0.18
C ALA A 90 10.95 -6.20 -1.16
N VAL A 91 10.30 -6.65 -2.24
CA VAL A 91 10.85 -6.61 -3.61
C VAL A 91 11.06 -5.17 -4.06
N MET A 92 10.10 -4.27 -3.82
CA MET A 92 10.23 -2.86 -4.24
C MET A 92 11.32 -2.12 -3.48
N VAL A 93 11.44 -2.31 -2.17
CA VAL A 93 12.53 -1.73 -1.39
C VAL A 93 13.88 -2.26 -1.84
N ALA A 94 14.03 -3.57 -2.01
CA ALA A 94 15.26 -4.18 -2.48
C ALA A 94 15.61 -3.72 -3.91
N GLY A 95 14.62 -3.64 -4.79
CA GLY A 95 14.78 -3.14 -6.16
C GLY A 95 15.25 -1.68 -6.20
N ALA A 96 14.69 -0.82 -5.35
CA ALA A 96 15.11 0.57 -5.25
C ALA A 96 16.56 0.71 -4.78
N LEU A 97 16.97 -0.04 -3.75
CA LEU A 97 18.34 -0.04 -3.24
C LEU A 97 19.33 -0.57 -4.28
N ALA A 98 18.96 -1.64 -5.00
CA ALA A 98 19.75 -2.17 -6.09
C ALA A 98 19.88 -1.20 -7.27
N ALA A 99 18.78 -0.56 -7.67
CA ALA A 99 18.78 0.44 -8.74
C ALA A 99 19.66 1.64 -8.39
N LYS A 100 19.57 2.15 -7.16
CA LYS A 100 20.46 3.21 -6.67
C LYS A 100 21.94 2.81 -6.75
N SER A 101 22.25 1.58 -6.33
CA SER A 101 23.63 1.07 -6.41
C SER A 101 24.12 0.99 -7.85
N ALA A 102 23.28 0.49 -8.77
CA ALA A 102 23.58 0.44 -10.20
C ALA A 102 23.77 1.84 -10.81
N MET A 103 22.94 2.82 -10.41
CA MET A 103 23.10 4.21 -10.84
C MET A 103 24.48 4.74 -10.47
N ALA A 104 24.94 4.48 -9.25
CA ALA A 104 26.27 4.92 -8.81
C ALA A 104 27.39 4.18 -9.54
N GLU A 105 27.28 2.87 -9.71
CA GLU A 105 28.30 2.03 -10.36
C GLU A 105 28.49 2.37 -11.84
N PHE A 106 27.37 2.59 -12.54
CA PHE A 106 27.39 2.83 -13.99
C PHE A 106 27.35 4.32 -14.37
N GLY A 107 27.35 5.23 -13.38
CA GLY A 107 27.29 6.67 -13.64
C GLY A 107 25.99 7.13 -14.29
N LEU A 108 24.87 6.47 -13.98
CA LEU A 108 23.56 6.81 -14.53
C LEU A 108 22.95 7.98 -13.76
N SER A 109 22.38 8.93 -14.51
CA SER A 109 21.60 10.04 -13.97
C SER A 109 20.11 9.73 -13.97
N GLY A 110 19.35 10.42 -13.13
CA GLY A 110 17.91 10.29 -13.01
C GLY A 110 17.46 10.37 -11.56
N THR A 111 16.15 10.29 -11.37
CA THR A 111 15.51 10.28 -10.06
C THR A 111 14.78 8.97 -9.84
N LEU A 112 14.99 8.35 -8.70
CA LEU A 112 14.16 7.22 -8.21
C LEU A 112 13.24 7.74 -7.13
N LYS A 113 11.95 7.41 -7.24
CA LYS A 113 10.93 7.62 -6.22
C LYS A 113 10.36 6.27 -5.80
N VAL A 114 10.23 6.04 -4.49
CA VAL A 114 9.54 4.87 -3.94
C VAL A 114 8.31 5.35 -3.20
N PHE A 115 7.13 4.99 -3.68
CA PHE A 115 5.87 5.33 -3.04
C PHE A 115 5.36 4.15 -2.21
N GLY A 116 5.18 4.38 -0.92
CA GLY A 116 4.42 3.50 -0.06
C GLY A 116 2.95 3.89 -0.07
N ALA A 117 2.12 2.99 -0.56
CA ALA A 117 0.70 3.22 -0.77
C ALA A 117 -0.13 2.35 0.20
N PRO A 118 -0.52 2.88 1.38
CA PRO A 118 -1.30 2.14 2.35
C PRO A 118 -2.73 1.90 1.88
N ALA A 119 -3.39 0.94 2.53
CA ALA A 119 -4.81 0.64 2.36
C ALA A 119 -5.19 0.35 0.89
N GLU A 120 -4.41 -0.49 0.21
CA GLU A 120 -4.70 -0.92 -1.14
C GLU A 120 -6.03 -1.67 -1.21
N GLU A 121 -6.28 -2.56 -0.26
CA GLU A 121 -7.50 -3.34 -0.14
C GLU A 121 -8.78 -2.49 0.07
N GLN A 122 -8.61 -1.25 0.44
CA GLN A 122 -9.69 -0.26 0.53
C GLN A 122 -9.79 0.63 -0.71
N LEU A 123 -8.94 0.40 -1.72
CA LEU A 123 -8.88 1.15 -2.99
C LEU A 123 -8.66 2.66 -2.81
N VAL A 124 -7.85 3.02 -1.82
CA VAL A 124 -7.53 4.41 -1.50
C VAL A 124 -6.06 4.74 -1.80
N SER A 125 -5.45 5.66 -1.13
CA SER A 125 -4.08 6.18 -1.25
C SER A 125 -3.63 6.59 -2.67
N ARG A 126 -3.40 5.68 -3.61
CA ARG A 126 -2.89 5.99 -4.95
C ARG A 126 -3.71 7.02 -5.73
N PRO A 127 -5.07 6.96 -5.79
CA PRO A 127 -5.86 8.01 -6.42
C PRO A 127 -5.65 9.39 -5.81
N TYR A 128 -5.42 9.46 -4.51
CA TYR A 128 -5.11 10.72 -3.82
C TYR A 128 -3.71 11.22 -4.16
N TYR A 129 -2.73 10.33 -4.28
CA TYR A 129 -1.38 10.69 -4.72
C TYR A 129 -1.39 11.29 -6.12
N VAL A 130 -2.18 10.70 -7.04
CA VAL A 130 -2.37 11.25 -8.40
C VAL A 130 -3.08 12.60 -8.34
N ARG A 131 -4.17 12.71 -7.58
CA ARG A 131 -4.91 13.97 -7.42
C ARG A 131 -4.03 15.10 -6.89
N ASP A 132 -3.14 14.78 -5.96
CA ASP A 132 -2.30 15.77 -5.28
C ASP A 132 -0.98 16.03 -6.02
N GLY A 133 -0.80 15.45 -7.22
CA GLY A 133 0.31 15.74 -8.13
C GLY A 133 1.61 14.99 -7.84
N TRP A 134 1.61 13.99 -6.98
CA TRP A 134 2.83 13.26 -6.62
C TRP A 134 3.47 12.50 -7.79
N PHE A 135 2.68 12.22 -8.83
CA PHE A 135 3.14 11.53 -10.05
C PHE A 135 3.32 12.46 -11.25
N ASP A 136 3.12 13.79 -11.12
CA ASP A 136 3.13 14.71 -12.27
C ASP A 136 4.47 14.80 -12.98
N ASP A 137 5.57 14.54 -12.28
CA ASP A 137 6.93 14.55 -12.83
C ASP A 137 7.47 13.14 -13.14
N VAL A 138 6.67 12.09 -13.00
CA VAL A 138 7.07 10.70 -13.18
C VAL A 138 7.00 10.32 -14.66
N ASP A 139 8.12 9.87 -15.23
CA ASP A 139 8.19 9.37 -16.62
C ASP A 139 7.73 7.92 -16.74
N VAL A 140 8.05 7.09 -15.73
CA VAL A 140 7.70 5.66 -15.68
C VAL A 140 7.31 5.25 -14.27
N ALA A 141 6.18 4.58 -14.13
CA ALA A 141 5.77 3.95 -12.88
C ALA A 141 5.84 2.41 -13.01
N ILE A 142 6.48 1.78 -12.04
CA ILE A 142 6.65 0.33 -11.97
C ILE A 142 5.99 -0.17 -10.69
N HIS A 143 5.20 -1.22 -10.84
CA HIS A 143 4.54 -1.93 -9.76
C HIS A 143 4.82 -3.42 -9.90
N ASP A 144 4.99 -4.10 -8.79
CA ASP A 144 5.01 -5.56 -8.75
C ASP A 144 3.85 -6.09 -7.90
N HIS A 145 3.41 -7.28 -8.21
CA HIS A 145 2.45 -8.01 -7.40
C HIS A 145 2.71 -9.50 -7.49
N VAL A 146 2.56 -10.18 -6.37
CA VAL A 146 2.64 -11.65 -6.33
C VAL A 146 1.57 -12.24 -7.23
N ALA A 147 1.97 -13.16 -8.10
CA ALA A 147 1.09 -13.82 -9.05
C ALA A 147 1.43 -15.31 -9.19
N GLY A 148 0.52 -16.06 -9.78
CA GLY A 148 0.75 -17.47 -10.06
C GLY A 148 1.73 -17.73 -11.22
N GLU A 149 2.04 -16.72 -12.01
CA GLU A 149 2.90 -16.79 -13.18
C GLU A 149 3.90 -15.64 -13.18
N PHE A 150 5.09 -15.90 -13.73
CA PHE A 150 6.06 -14.84 -13.95
C PHE A 150 5.75 -14.11 -15.25
N GLY A 151 5.58 -12.79 -15.18
CA GLY A 151 5.27 -11.98 -16.34
C GLY A 151 5.44 -10.50 -16.10
N THR A 152 5.50 -9.76 -17.19
CA THR A 152 5.47 -8.29 -17.18
C THR A 152 4.38 -7.83 -18.12
N VAL A 153 3.55 -6.91 -17.66
CA VAL A 153 2.46 -6.33 -18.46
C VAL A 153 2.61 -4.82 -18.47
N TYR A 154 2.35 -4.22 -19.63
CA TYR A 154 2.38 -2.79 -19.83
C TYR A 154 1.00 -2.29 -20.29
N GLY A 155 0.56 -1.18 -19.74
CA GLY A 155 -0.68 -0.54 -20.19
C GLY A 155 -1.95 -1.32 -19.86
N LEU A 156 -1.98 -2.03 -18.73
CA LEU A 156 -3.18 -2.70 -18.25
C LEU A 156 -4.33 -1.70 -18.04
N THR A 157 -5.53 -2.11 -18.46
CA THR A 157 -6.76 -1.42 -18.10
C THR A 157 -7.32 -2.07 -16.84
N HIS A 158 -7.46 -1.27 -15.79
CA HIS A 158 -8.06 -1.71 -14.53
C HIS A 158 -9.52 -1.25 -14.41
N MET A 159 -10.28 -1.97 -13.61
CA MET A 159 -11.64 -1.57 -13.23
C MET A 159 -11.60 -0.38 -12.28
N ALA A 160 -12.59 0.50 -12.41
CA ALA A 160 -12.83 1.54 -11.42
C ALA A 160 -13.71 1.00 -10.29
N ALA A 161 -13.50 1.50 -9.08
CA ALA A 161 -14.31 1.17 -7.92
C ALA A 161 -14.73 2.44 -7.18
N VAL A 162 -15.92 2.39 -6.59
CA VAL A 162 -16.43 3.42 -5.67
C VAL A 162 -16.97 2.71 -4.44
N SER A 163 -16.47 3.10 -3.27
CA SER A 163 -16.98 2.61 -1.99
C SER A 163 -17.77 3.72 -1.30
N ALA A 164 -18.91 3.37 -0.74
CA ALA A 164 -19.74 4.30 0.01
C ALA A 164 -20.26 3.67 1.29
N TYR A 165 -20.21 4.42 2.39
CA TYR A 165 -20.80 4.06 3.66
C TYR A 165 -22.05 4.89 3.88
N PHE A 166 -23.17 4.21 4.15
CA PHE A 166 -24.44 4.85 4.47
C PHE A 166 -24.73 4.63 5.95
N THR A 167 -24.81 5.72 6.68
CA THR A 167 -25.20 5.68 8.10
C THR A 167 -26.58 6.27 8.24
N PHE A 168 -27.51 5.44 8.73
CA PHE A 168 -28.87 5.87 9.05
C PHE A 168 -28.95 6.17 10.53
N LEU A 169 -29.34 7.40 10.88
CA LEU A 169 -29.53 7.84 12.25
C LEU A 169 -31.03 7.91 12.52
N GLY A 170 -31.50 7.11 13.46
CA GLY A 170 -32.90 6.98 13.72
C GLY A 170 -33.25 6.96 15.21
N GLU A 171 -34.53 7.09 15.49
CA GLU A 171 -35.12 6.93 16.82
C GLU A 171 -35.82 5.58 16.89
N THR A 172 -35.55 4.81 17.95
CA THR A 172 -36.22 3.53 18.15
C THR A 172 -37.57 3.71 18.81
N ALA A 173 -38.54 2.92 18.37
CA ALA A 173 -39.87 2.85 19.02
C ALA A 173 -40.37 1.41 19.09
N HIS A 174 -41.31 1.16 20.01
CA HIS A 174 -41.91 -0.17 20.16
C HIS A 174 -42.84 -0.45 18.98
N ALA A 175 -42.51 -1.45 18.18
CA ALA A 175 -43.16 -1.73 16.91
C ALA A 175 -44.68 -2.00 16.99
N SER A 176 -45.19 -2.54 18.11
CA SER A 176 -46.62 -2.84 18.29
C SER A 176 -47.38 -1.75 19.06
N VAL A 177 -46.70 -0.85 19.76
CA VAL A 177 -47.33 0.15 20.62
C VAL A 177 -47.29 1.55 20.03
N SER A 178 -46.14 1.93 19.47
CA SER A 178 -45.90 3.28 18.99
C SER A 178 -44.98 3.33 17.77
N PRO A 179 -45.23 2.57 16.70
CA PRO A 179 -44.33 2.52 15.53
C PRO A 179 -44.15 3.87 14.83
N TRP A 180 -45.15 4.73 14.99
CA TRP A 180 -45.11 6.10 14.41
C TRP A 180 -44.12 7.06 15.10
N LEU A 181 -43.53 6.65 16.22
CA LEU A 181 -42.48 7.43 16.87
C LEU A 181 -41.08 7.05 16.38
N ALA A 182 -40.95 5.93 15.69
CA ALA A 182 -39.70 5.57 15.05
C ALA A 182 -39.46 6.43 13.81
N ARG A 183 -38.21 6.82 13.62
CA ARG A 183 -37.74 7.56 12.45
C ARG A 183 -36.37 7.02 12.05
N ASP A 184 -36.09 7.01 10.79
CA ASP A 184 -34.83 6.73 10.11
C ASP A 184 -34.51 7.85 9.08
#